data_87a1857a02acc540e344c38654806ded
#
_entry.id   87a1857a02acc540e344c38654806ded
#
_cell.length_a   1.000
_cell.length_b   1.000
_cell.length_c   1.000
_cell.angle_alpha   90.00
_cell.angle_beta   90.00
_cell.angle_gamma   90.00
#
_symmetry.space_group_name_H-M   'P 1'
#
loop_
_entity.id
_entity.type
_entity.pdbx_description
1 polymer ?
#
loop_
_entity_poly.entity_id
_entity_poly.type
_entity_poly.pdbx_seq_one_letter_code
_entity_poly.pdbx_strand_id
1 'polypeptide(L)'
;MKHTLTFIDWFAGIGGFRIGLEDAGCKCVGFCEKDDNALASYIAMHIYDKNQINHLCETVKYKKRKEIVLRQIYTLPEWFVKDICDVDASTIPPVDIWTFGAPCQDFSLSNMKRQGLNGDKSRLVKEIFRLLQEISWSNKPEWLIYENVEGMLSSNKGFDFLAILNKMVELGYDCEWQLLNTKHFGIPQNRRRVFLIGHLRECGKRNILPITSISESTYNNIDKNKRIKVKSATETGYNFAYLGDTINFIQPNSKTRRGRIGCQIANTLDTHMEQYVITSISNTPKTKFDLPYWIDNTLYYITIRRLTPKECFRLQGFSDIYYERAKLVNGDVALYKQIGNSVTTNIVKEIGLRIINTYKEQNNGMERS
;
A
#
# COMPACT_ATOMS: atom_id res chain seq x y z
N MET A 1 -24.35 -0.03 23.21
CA MET A 1 -22.91 0.36 23.08
C MET A 1 -22.53 0.21 21.61
N LYS A 2 -21.85 1.17 20.99
CA LYS A 2 -21.36 1.02 19.62
C LYS A 2 -20.35 -0.12 19.59
N HIS A 3 -20.64 -1.21 18.88
CA HIS A 3 -19.66 -2.28 18.63
C HIS A 3 -18.51 -1.70 17.79
N THR A 4 -17.27 -1.74 18.32
CA THR A 4 -16.09 -1.36 17.57
C THR A 4 -15.63 -2.56 16.76
N LEU A 5 -15.67 -2.46 15.43
CA LEU A 5 -15.24 -3.55 14.56
C LEU A 5 -13.76 -3.86 14.78
N THR A 6 -13.46 -5.15 14.86
CA THR A 6 -12.10 -5.68 15.07
C THR A 6 -11.54 -6.29 13.79
N PHE A 7 -10.20 -6.30 13.64
CA PHE A 7 -9.59 -6.90 12.45
C PHE A 7 -8.23 -7.55 12.73
N ILE A 8 -7.86 -8.48 11.83
CA ILE A 8 -6.52 -9.03 11.68
C ILE A 8 -5.94 -8.56 10.35
N ASP A 9 -4.66 -8.10 10.38
CA ASP A 9 -3.90 -7.67 9.21
C ASP A 9 -2.93 -8.78 8.77
N TRP A 10 -3.30 -9.53 7.73
CA TRP A 10 -2.48 -10.58 7.15
C TRP A 10 -1.50 -9.99 6.12
N PHE A 11 -0.24 -10.43 6.16
CA PHE A 11 0.85 -9.84 5.37
C PHE A 11 1.01 -8.34 5.66
N ALA A 12 1.00 -7.99 6.93
CA ALA A 12 0.79 -6.63 7.42
C ALA A 12 1.81 -5.60 6.89
N GLY A 13 3.01 -6.05 6.49
CA GLY A 13 4.06 -5.14 6.05
C GLY A 13 4.40 -4.14 7.13
N ILE A 14 4.14 -2.86 6.85
CA ILE A 14 4.29 -1.77 7.82
C ILE A 14 2.94 -1.23 8.31
N GLY A 15 1.86 -2.00 8.16
CA GLY A 15 0.55 -1.66 8.71
C GLY A 15 -0.26 -0.64 7.92
N GLY A 16 -0.21 -0.70 6.59
CA GLY A 16 -1.02 0.19 5.75
C GLY A 16 -2.53 -0.03 5.92
N PHE A 17 -2.96 -1.29 6.00
CA PHE A 17 -4.35 -1.62 6.33
C PHE A 17 -4.70 -1.18 7.75
N ARG A 18 -3.78 -1.45 8.72
CA ARG A 18 -3.97 -1.04 10.10
C ARG A 18 -4.27 0.46 10.21
N ILE A 19 -3.42 1.31 9.65
CA ILE A 19 -3.59 2.77 9.72
C ILE A 19 -4.96 3.18 9.14
N GLY A 20 -5.29 2.67 7.95
CA GLY A 20 -6.55 3.04 7.30
C GLY A 20 -7.79 2.61 8.08
N LEU A 21 -7.81 1.39 8.61
CA LEU A 21 -8.94 0.88 9.39
C LEU A 21 -9.03 1.49 10.78
N GLU A 22 -7.91 1.73 11.48
CA GLU A 22 -7.89 2.44 12.76
C GLU A 22 -8.35 3.90 12.59
N ASP A 23 -7.94 4.57 11.51
CA ASP A 23 -8.43 5.90 11.14
C ASP A 23 -9.94 5.93 10.81
N ALA A 24 -10.51 4.81 10.39
CA ALA A 24 -11.96 4.66 10.19
C ALA A 24 -12.70 4.39 11.52
N GLY A 25 -12.00 3.95 12.56
CA GLY A 25 -12.58 3.64 13.87
C GLY A 25 -12.67 2.15 14.19
N CYS A 26 -12.00 1.28 13.42
CA CYS A 26 -11.81 -0.14 13.75
C CYS A 26 -10.66 -0.35 14.72
N LYS A 27 -10.52 -1.56 15.28
CA LYS A 27 -9.44 -1.93 16.20
C LYS A 27 -8.67 -3.14 15.67
N CYS A 28 -7.35 -3.00 15.51
CA CYS A 28 -6.47 -4.13 15.25
C CYS A 28 -6.36 -5.00 16.49
N VAL A 29 -6.49 -6.32 16.33
CA VAL A 29 -6.32 -7.29 17.42
C VAL A 29 -5.23 -8.33 17.13
N GLY A 30 -4.77 -8.38 15.88
CA GLY A 30 -3.70 -9.27 15.51
C GLY A 30 -3.15 -8.99 14.10
N PHE A 31 -1.97 -9.54 13.82
CA PHE A 31 -1.33 -9.40 12.52
C PHE A 31 -0.36 -10.55 12.22
N CYS A 32 -0.03 -10.71 10.93
CA CYS A 32 0.97 -11.65 10.46
C CYS A 32 1.97 -10.95 9.55
N GLU A 33 3.29 -11.03 9.84
CA GLU A 33 4.34 -10.46 9.00
C GLU A 33 5.66 -11.24 9.13
N LYS A 34 6.21 -11.68 7.98
CA LYS A 34 7.39 -12.56 7.93
C LYS A 34 8.70 -11.81 7.76
N ASP A 35 8.71 -10.66 7.06
CA ASP A 35 9.93 -9.86 6.80
C ASP A 35 10.37 -9.13 8.08
N ASP A 36 11.53 -9.49 8.62
CA ASP A 36 12.06 -8.91 9.87
C ASP A 36 12.22 -7.38 9.82
N ASN A 37 12.50 -6.79 8.64
CA ASN A 37 12.58 -5.34 8.54
C ASN A 37 11.18 -4.71 8.63
N ALA A 38 10.19 -5.29 7.94
CA ALA A 38 8.81 -4.82 8.01
C ALA A 38 8.26 -4.98 9.43
N LEU A 39 8.46 -6.16 10.05
CA LEU A 39 8.05 -6.46 11.41
C LEU A 39 8.65 -5.48 12.44
N ALA A 40 9.94 -5.18 12.34
CA ALA A 40 10.56 -4.21 13.24
C ALA A 40 9.97 -2.81 13.07
N SER A 41 9.74 -2.36 11.84
CA SER A 41 9.04 -1.09 11.57
C SER A 41 7.62 -1.12 12.13
N TYR A 42 6.86 -2.20 11.90
CA TYR A 42 5.50 -2.36 12.41
C TYR A 42 5.43 -2.21 13.92
N ILE A 43 6.28 -2.92 14.67
CA ILE A 43 6.33 -2.85 16.12
C ILE A 43 6.69 -1.42 16.59
N ALA A 44 7.71 -0.80 16.00
CA ALA A 44 8.09 0.57 16.36
C ALA A 44 6.99 1.58 16.04
N MET A 45 6.24 1.38 14.96
CA MET A 45 5.19 2.29 14.51
C MET A 45 3.90 2.18 15.31
N HIS A 46 3.47 0.96 15.63
CA HIS A 46 2.11 0.68 16.10
C HIS A 46 2.03 0.12 17.53
N ILE A 47 3.07 -0.58 17.99
CA ILE A 47 3.02 -1.28 19.26
C ILE A 47 3.74 -0.50 20.37
N TYR A 48 4.92 0.05 20.06
CA TYR A 48 5.70 0.80 21.04
C TYR A 48 5.00 2.09 21.44
N ASP A 49 4.87 2.30 22.75
CA ASP A 49 4.45 3.57 23.31
C ASP A 49 5.58 4.63 23.25
N LYS A 50 5.28 5.84 23.72
CA LYS A 50 6.26 6.94 23.73
C LYS A 50 7.46 6.66 24.62
N ASN A 51 7.26 5.97 25.76
CA ASN A 51 8.35 5.68 26.71
C ASN A 51 9.29 4.61 26.13
N GLN A 52 8.76 3.59 25.48
CA GLN A 52 9.55 2.56 24.79
C GLN A 52 10.36 3.16 23.64
N ILE A 53 9.78 4.07 22.85
CA ILE A 53 10.50 4.80 21.79
C ILE A 53 11.63 5.64 22.37
N ASN A 54 11.39 6.41 23.43
CA ASN A 54 12.41 7.22 24.08
C ASN A 54 13.54 6.35 24.62
N HIS A 55 13.20 5.29 25.36
CA HIS A 55 14.19 4.32 25.88
C HIS A 55 15.04 3.74 24.74
N LEU A 56 14.41 3.33 23.63
CA LEU A 56 15.13 2.79 22.45
C LEU A 56 16.11 3.82 21.88
N CYS A 57 15.73 5.12 21.84
CA CYS A 57 16.58 6.18 21.31
C CYS A 57 17.75 6.51 22.23
N GLU A 58 17.53 6.57 23.54
CA GLU A 58 18.49 7.07 24.52
C GLU A 58 19.51 5.99 24.94
N THR A 59 19.06 4.74 25.06
CA THR A 59 19.87 3.66 25.65
C THR A 59 20.46 2.70 24.63
N VAL A 60 19.85 2.61 23.41
CA VAL A 60 20.22 1.60 22.42
C VAL A 60 20.92 2.21 21.22
N LYS A 61 22.14 1.72 20.92
CA LYS A 61 22.86 2.08 19.68
C LYS A 61 22.03 1.70 18.44
N TYR A 62 21.93 2.59 17.46
CA TYR A 62 21.12 2.42 16.24
C TYR A 62 21.22 1.02 15.62
N LYS A 63 22.43 0.50 15.43
CA LYS A 63 22.68 -0.83 14.81
C LYS A 63 22.04 -2.01 15.57
N LYS A 64 21.72 -1.86 16.86
CA LYS A 64 21.11 -2.90 17.69
C LYS A 64 19.61 -2.74 17.89
N ARG A 65 19.04 -1.59 17.51
CA ARG A 65 17.62 -1.28 17.79
C ARG A 65 16.67 -2.29 17.16
N LYS A 66 16.89 -2.64 15.90
CA LYS A 66 16.07 -3.64 15.21
C LYS A 66 16.07 -5.00 15.92
N GLU A 67 17.23 -5.48 16.32
CA GLU A 67 17.35 -6.75 17.04
C GLU A 67 16.59 -6.72 18.38
N ILE A 68 16.72 -5.63 19.13
CA ILE A 68 16.02 -5.48 20.42
C ILE A 68 14.51 -5.45 20.23
N VAL A 69 14.01 -4.72 19.22
CA VAL A 69 12.58 -4.68 18.89
C VAL A 69 12.08 -6.07 18.51
N LEU A 70 12.81 -6.82 17.68
CA LEU A 70 12.42 -8.16 17.27
C LEU A 70 12.44 -9.21 18.40
N ARG A 71 13.24 -9.01 19.44
CA ARG A 71 13.22 -9.92 20.63
C ARG A 71 11.90 -9.85 21.41
N GLN A 72 11.12 -8.79 21.24
CA GLN A 72 9.85 -8.60 21.95
C GLN A 72 8.64 -9.23 21.26
N ILE A 73 8.82 -9.93 20.12
CA ILE A 73 7.72 -10.55 19.39
C ILE A 73 6.90 -11.56 20.20
N TYR A 74 7.51 -12.17 21.21
CA TYR A 74 6.84 -13.14 22.10
C TYR A 74 6.04 -12.51 23.24
N THR A 75 6.12 -11.19 23.41
CA THR A 75 5.44 -10.43 24.46
C THR A 75 4.52 -9.34 23.91
N LEU A 76 4.16 -9.45 22.61
CA LEU A 76 3.26 -8.48 21.97
C LEU A 76 1.87 -8.53 22.63
N PRO A 77 1.21 -7.38 22.80
CA PRO A 77 -0.13 -7.31 23.39
C PRO A 77 -1.24 -7.80 22.44
N GLU A 78 -0.91 -8.00 21.17
CA GLU A 78 -1.81 -8.42 20.10
C GLU A 78 -1.47 -9.84 19.67
N TRP A 79 -2.45 -10.56 19.12
CA TRP A 79 -2.20 -11.85 18.49
C TRP A 79 -1.22 -11.69 17.32
N PHE A 80 -0.18 -12.51 17.29
CA PHE A 80 0.87 -12.42 16.28
C PHE A 80 1.36 -13.80 15.86
N VAL A 81 1.50 -13.97 14.54
CA VAL A 81 2.20 -15.11 13.94
C VAL A 81 3.15 -14.60 12.85
N LYS A 82 4.35 -15.16 12.80
CA LYS A 82 5.40 -14.72 11.89
C LYS A 82 5.16 -15.22 10.45
N ASP A 83 4.80 -16.47 10.28
CA ASP A 83 4.55 -17.07 8.96
C ASP A 83 3.13 -17.62 8.89
N ILE A 84 2.38 -17.20 7.89
CA ILE A 84 1.00 -17.67 7.68
C ILE A 84 0.91 -19.19 7.47
N CYS A 85 1.98 -19.80 6.95
CA CYS A 85 2.05 -21.25 6.74
C CYS A 85 2.08 -22.05 8.06
N ASP A 86 2.52 -21.41 9.15
CA ASP A 86 2.64 -22.02 10.49
C ASP A 86 1.39 -21.75 11.35
N VAL A 87 0.38 -21.06 10.82
CA VAL A 87 -0.83 -20.72 11.59
C VAL A 87 -1.71 -21.95 11.79
N ASP A 88 -2.01 -22.21 13.07
CA ASP A 88 -3.10 -23.07 13.50
C ASP A 88 -4.40 -22.24 13.55
N ALA A 89 -5.37 -22.63 12.73
CA ALA A 89 -6.64 -21.90 12.62
C ALA A 89 -7.41 -21.80 13.95
N SER A 90 -7.20 -22.76 14.88
CA SER A 90 -7.84 -22.76 16.19
C SER A 90 -7.34 -21.64 17.11
N THR A 91 -6.15 -21.10 16.85
CA THR A 91 -5.53 -20.02 17.64
C THR A 91 -5.96 -18.62 17.19
N ILE A 92 -6.63 -18.50 16.04
CA ILE A 92 -7.03 -17.22 15.49
C ILE A 92 -8.16 -16.63 16.32
N PRO A 93 -8.01 -15.42 16.88
CA PRO A 93 -9.09 -14.78 17.60
C PRO A 93 -10.25 -14.43 16.66
N PRO A 94 -11.52 -14.56 17.09
CA PRO A 94 -12.65 -14.13 16.30
C PRO A 94 -12.61 -12.62 16.09
N VAL A 95 -12.83 -12.19 14.84
CA VAL A 95 -12.81 -10.78 14.43
C VAL A 95 -13.80 -10.53 13.31
N ASP A 96 -14.18 -9.26 13.14
CA ASP A 96 -15.14 -8.84 12.11
C ASP A 96 -14.54 -8.77 10.72
N ILE A 97 -13.23 -8.44 10.59
CA ILE A 97 -12.59 -8.15 9.31
C ILE A 97 -11.24 -8.87 9.20
N TRP A 98 -10.97 -9.51 8.07
CA TRP A 98 -9.62 -9.91 7.66
C TRP A 98 -9.17 -9.03 6.50
N THR A 99 -7.96 -8.44 6.62
CA THR A 99 -7.31 -7.71 5.53
C THR A 99 -6.10 -8.49 5.04
N PHE A 100 -5.89 -8.51 3.72
CA PHE A 100 -4.71 -9.14 3.16
C PHE A 100 -4.32 -8.53 1.81
N GLY A 101 -3.02 -8.25 1.68
CA GLY A 101 -2.36 -7.88 0.44
C GLY A 101 -1.29 -8.93 0.13
N ALA A 102 -1.69 -10.11 -0.35
CA ALA A 102 -0.75 -11.18 -0.63
C ALA A 102 0.33 -10.72 -1.63
N PRO A 103 1.59 -11.15 -1.49
CA PRO A 103 2.67 -10.72 -2.39
C PRO A 103 2.32 -10.89 -3.86
N CYS A 104 2.31 -9.77 -4.61
CA CYS A 104 1.76 -9.65 -5.96
C CYS A 104 2.80 -9.82 -7.08
N GLN A 105 4.04 -10.25 -6.76
CA GLN A 105 5.14 -10.27 -7.74
C GLN A 105 4.86 -11.18 -8.94
N ASP A 106 4.04 -12.22 -8.77
CA ASP A 106 3.67 -13.15 -9.83
C ASP A 106 2.54 -12.63 -10.74
N PHE A 107 1.81 -11.58 -10.30
CA PHE A 107 0.77 -10.91 -11.08
C PHE A 107 1.23 -9.59 -11.69
N SER A 108 2.35 -9.03 -11.22
CA SER A 108 2.80 -7.70 -11.64
C SER A 108 3.13 -7.63 -13.12
N LEU A 109 2.60 -6.60 -13.81
CA LEU A 109 2.94 -6.29 -15.21
C LEU A 109 4.42 -5.98 -15.42
N SER A 110 5.15 -5.63 -14.35
CA SER A 110 6.59 -5.39 -14.38
C SER A 110 7.42 -6.67 -14.37
N ASN A 111 6.83 -7.82 -14.04
CA ASN A 111 7.51 -9.10 -14.01
C ASN A 111 7.34 -9.83 -15.34
N MET A 112 8.43 -10.00 -16.10
CA MET A 112 8.40 -10.69 -17.39
C MET A 112 8.17 -12.22 -17.28
N LYS A 113 8.36 -12.80 -16.08
CA LYS A 113 8.17 -14.24 -15.79
C LYS A 113 6.94 -14.47 -14.91
N ARG A 114 5.79 -13.92 -15.29
CA ARG A 114 4.56 -14.07 -14.52
C ARG A 114 4.15 -15.54 -14.43
N GLN A 115 3.93 -16.04 -13.22
CA GLN A 115 3.47 -17.41 -12.95
C GLN A 115 2.00 -17.44 -12.49
N GLY A 116 1.36 -16.26 -12.30
CA GLY A 116 -0.02 -16.16 -11.83
C GLY A 116 -0.21 -16.86 -10.48
N LEU A 117 -1.32 -17.55 -10.29
CA LEU A 117 -1.62 -18.34 -9.08
C LEU A 117 -0.68 -19.54 -8.84
N ASN A 118 0.14 -19.91 -9.80
CA ASN A 118 1.10 -21.02 -9.67
C ASN A 118 2.48 -20.54 -9.16
N GLY A 119 2.69 -19.24 -9.02
CA GLY A 119 3.93 -18.68 -8.47
C GLY A 119 4.04 -18.91 -6.96
N ASP A 120 5.28 -19.00 -6.46
CA ASP A 120 5.56 -19.26 -5.03
C ASP A 120 4.98 -18.18 -4.11
N LYS A 121 4.92 -16.94 -4.57
CA LYS A 121 4.43 -15.81 -3.78
C LYS A 121 2.92 -15.63 -3.85
N SER A 122 2.32 -15.86 -5.01
CA SER A 122 0.86 -15.84 -5.16
C SER A 122 0.18 -17.04 -4.49
N ARG A 123 0.95 -18.14 -4.27
CA ARG A 123 0.50 -19.28 -3.49
C ARG A 123 0.05 -18.89 -2.08
N LEU A 124 0.59 -17.82 -1.49
CA LEU A 124 0.27 -17.38 -0.14
C LEU A 124 -1.20 -16.94 0.03
N VAL A 125 -1.90 -16.53 -1.03
CA VAL A 125 -3.35 -16.28 -0.93
C VAL A 125 -4.12 -17.59 -0.65
N LYS A 126 -3.59 -18.75 -1.07
CA LYS A 126 -4.19 -20.05 -0.78
C LYS A 126 -4.14 -20.39 0.71
N GLU A 127 -3.15 -19.85 1.46
CA GLU A 127 -3.09 -20.02 2.91
C GLU A 127 -4.24 -19.26 3.61
N ILE A 128 -4.61 -18.07 3.13
CA ILE A 128 -5.82 -17.38 3.61
C ILE A 128 -7.05 -18.26 3.40
N PHE A 129 -7.18 -18.87 2.23
CA PHE A 129 -8.32 -19.76 1.94
C PHE A 129 -8.30 -21.05 2.77
N ARG A 130 -7.11 -21.62 3.04
CA ARG A 130 -6.96 -22.76 3.97
C ARG A 130 -7.47 -22.38 5.36
N LEU A 131 -7.01 -21.27 5.90
CA LEU A 131 -7.43 -20.79 7.22
C LEU A 131 -8.95 -20.53 7.28
N LEU A 132 -9.53 -19.92 6.24
CA LEU A 132 -10.98 -19.70 6.14
C LEU A 132 -11.79 -21.01 6.02
N GLN A 133 -11.18 -22.12 5.56
CA GLN A 133 -11.79 -23.45 5.55
C GLN A 133 -11.70 -24.14 6.90
N GLU A 134 -10.57 -23.96 7.60
CA GLU A 134 -10.27 -24.63 8.87
C GLU A 134 -10.93 -23.96 10.08
N ILE A 135 -11.11 -22.61 10.04
CA ILE A 135 -11.75 -21.86 11.12
C ILE A 135 -13.22 -22.26 11.25
N SER A 136 -13.73 -22.34 12.51
CA SER A 136 -15.14 -22.66 12.72
C SER A 136 -16.03 -21.60 12.03
N TRP A 137 -17.20 -22.05 11.57
CA TRP A 137 -18.12 -21.15 10.86
C TRP A 137 -18.50 -19.91 11.66
N SER A 138 -18.72 -20.08 12.98
CA SER A 138 -19.05 -18.98 13.90
C SER A 138 -17.93 -17.96 14.11
N ASN A 139 -16.70 -18.32 13.78
CA ASN A 139 -15.52 -17.46 13.93
C ASN A 139 -15.06 -16.86 12.60
N LYS A 140 -15.74 -17.16 11.49
CA LYS A 140 -15.44 -16.55 10.20
C LYS A 140 -15.59 -15.03 10.27
N PRO A 141 -14.63 -14.25 9.75
CA PRO A 141 -14.77 -12.81 9.66
C PRO A 141 -15.96 -12.46 8.76
N GLU A 142 -16.75 -11.47 9.15
CA GLU A 142 -17.86 -11.01 8.33
C GLU A 142 -17.37 -10.35 7.04
N TRP A 143 -16.20 -9.69 7.10
CA TRP A 143 -15.63 -8.99 5.95
C TRP A 143 -14.23 -9.48 5.60
N LEU A 144 -13.98 -9.59 4.30
CA LEU A 144 -12.66 -9.80 3.71
C LEU A 144 -12.30 -8.58 2.86
N ILE A 145 -11.09 -8.04 3.05
CA ILE A 145 -10.55 -6.96 2.22
C ILE A 145 -9.25 -7.44 1.60
N TYR A 146 -9.28 -7.71 0.30
CA TYR A 146 -8.12 -8.16 -0.46
C TYR A 146 -7.64 -7.07 -1.42
N GLU A 147 -6.37 -6.66 -1.31
CA GLU A 147 -5.73 -5.73 -2.23
C GLU A 147 -4.73 -6.44 -3.13
N ASN A 148 -4.70 -6.07 -4.42
CA ASN A 148 -3.65 -6.53 -5.32
C ASN A 148 -3.42 -5.55 -6.49
N VAL A 149 -2.37 -5.82 -7.28
CA VAL A 149 -2.03 -5.03 -8.47
C VAL A 149 -3.08 -5.21 -9.58
N GLU A 150 -3.27 -4.16 -10.39
CA GLU A 150 -4.15 -4.19 -11.57
C GLU A 150 -3.85 -5.37 -12.52
N GLY A 151 -2.57 -5.77 -12.61
CA GLY A 151 -2.14 -6.90 -13.45
C GLY A 151 -2.81 -8.23 -13.14
N MET A 152 -3.37 -8.39 -11.93
CA MET A 152 -4.13 -9.57 -11.53
C MET A 152 -5.38 -9.78 -12.41
N LEU A 153 -6.04 -8.69 -12.84
CA LEU A 153 -7.24 -8.77 -13.70
C LEU A 153 -6.96 -9.37 -15.09
N SER A 154 -5.71 -9.28 -15.56
CA SER A 154 -5.29 -9.80 -16.87
C SER A 154 -4.39 -11.03 -16.77
N SER A 155 -4.06 -11.48 -15.56
CA SER A 155 -3.25 -12.67 -15.34
C SER A 155 -3.97 -13.92 -15.85
N ASN A 156 -3.26 -14.74 -16.63
CA ASN A 156 -3.82 -15.93 -17.25
C ASN A 156 -5.19 -15.65 -17.94
N LYS A 157 -5.26 -14.54 -18.72
CA LYS A 157 -6.48 -14.08 -19.42
C LYS A 157 -7.67 -13.83 -18.48
N GLY A 158 -7.41 -13.50 -17.21
CA GLY A 158 -8.43 -13.26 -16.17
C GLY A 158 -8.82 -14.50 -15.36
N PHE A 159 -8.38 -15.69 -15.74
CA PHE A 159 -8.74 -16.92 -15.01
C PHE A 159 -8.20 -16.97 -13.59
N ASP A 160 -7.04 -16.35 -13.31
CA ASP A 160 -6.50 -16.29 -11.95
C ASP A 160 -7.40 -15.47 -11.02
N PHE A 161 -7.92 -14.34 -11.50
CA PHE A 161 -8.85 -13.52 -10.74
C PHE A 161 -10.18 -14.23 -10.53
N LEU A 162 -10.71 -14.88 -11.57
CA LEU A 162 -11.93 -15.69 -11.48
C LEU A 162 -11.79 -16.83 -10.46
N ALA A 163 -10.63 -17.49 -10.41
CA ALA A 163 -10.38 -18.56 -9.44
C ALA A 163 -10.40 -18.05 -7.99
N ILE A 164 -9.88 -16.85 -7.74
CA ILE A 164 -9.95 -16.20 -6.42
C ILE A 164 -11.40 -15.88 -6.06
N LEU A 165 -12.18 -15.29 -6.98
CA LEU A 165 -13.60 -15.00 -6.78
C LEU A 165 -14.40 -16.27 -6.46
N ASN A 166 -14.25 -17.31 -7.27
CA ASN A 166 -14.93 -18.57 -7.07
C ASN A 166 -14.61 -19.18 -5.71
N LYS A 167 -13.32 -19.11 -5.29
CA LYS A 167 -12.91 -19.64 -3.99
C LYS A 167 -13.54 -18.90 -2.83
N MET A 168 -13.65 -17.57 -2.90
CA MET A 168 -14.34 -16.77 -1.87
C MET A 168 -15.84 -17.10 -1.83
N VAL A 169 -16.49 -17.27 -2.99
CA VAL A 169 -17.90 -17.68 -3.08
C VAL A 169 -18.14 -19.06 -2.48
N GLU A 170 -17.25 -20.04 -2.75
CA GLU A 170 -17.29 -21.38 -2.14
C GLU A 170 -17.15 -21.33 -0.61
N LEU A 171 -16.38 -20.37 -0.10
CA LEU A 171 -16.18 -20.15 1.33
C LEU A 171 -17.32 -19.41 2.02
N GLY A 172 -18.38 -19.05 1.27
CA GLY A 172 -19.59 -18.43 1.78
C GLY A 172 -19.66 -16.91 1.65
N TYR A 173 -18.75 -16.28 0.88
CA TYR A 173 -18.71 -14.83 0.73
C TYR A 173 -19.37 -14.37 -0.58
N ASP A 174 -20.19 -13.33 -0.51
CA ASP A 174 -20.58 -12.53 -1.66
C ASP A 174 -19.48 -11.51 -1.95
N CYS A 175 -19.11 -11.36 -3.23
CA CYS A 175 -17.94 -10.59 -3.61
C CYS A 175 -18.30 -9.39 -4.48
N GLU A 176 -17.69 -8.26 -4.19
CA GLU A 176 -17.66 -7.07 -5.05
C GLU A 176 -16.22 -6.57 -5.21
N TRP A 177 -15.90 -5.92 -6.31
CA TRP A 177 -14.55 -5.42 -6.53
C TRP A 177 -14.52 -4.12 -7.33
N GLN A 178 -13.46 -3.36 -7.14
CA GLN A 178 -13.22 -2.12 -7.87
C GLN A 178 -11.73 -1.86 -8.07
N LEU A 179 -11.39 -1.26 -9.20
CA LEU A 179 -10.06 -0.74 -9.47
C LEU A 179 -9.99 0.72 -8.99
N LEU A 180 -9.25 0.96 -7.92
CA LEU A 180 -9.11 2.27 -7.30
C LEU A 180 -7.73 2.87 -7.61
N ASN A 181 -7.67 4.20 -7.74
CA ASN A 181 -6.42 4.92 -7.97
C ASN A 181 -6.17 5.91 -6.83
N THR A 182 -5.01 5.80 -6.20
CA THR A 182 -4.57 6.64 -5.07
C THR A 182 -4.78 8.14 -5.30
N LYS A 183 -4.58 8.64 -6.53
CA LYS A 183 -4.76 10.06 -6.88
C LYS A 183 -6.19 10.59 -6.65
N HIS A 184 -7.18 9.72 -6.64
CA HIS A 184 -8.59 10.08 -6.40
C HIS A 184 -8.94 10.16 -4.90
N PHE A 185 -7.95 9.94 -4.02
CA PHE A 185 -8.11 9.91 -2.57
C PHE A 185 -7.21 10.95 -1.87
N GLY A 186 -6.94 12.10 -2.54
CA GLY A 186 -6.20 13.22 -1.98
C GLY A 186 -4.68 13.04 -1.93
N ILE A 187 -4.12 12.03 -2.59
CA ILE A 187 -2.68 11.75 -2.59
C ILE A 187 -2.15 11.83 -4.03
N PRO A 188 -1.11 12.64 -4.31
CA PRO A 188 -0.61 12.84 -5.67
C PRO A 188 0.27 11.66 -6.14
N GLN A 189 -0.34 10.45 -6.20
CA GLN A 189 0.30 9.23 -6.70
C GLN A 189 -0.63 8.51 -7.68
N ASN A 190 -0.13 8.21 -8.88
CA ASN A 190 -0.84 7.36 -9.84
C ASN A 190 -0.55 5.88 -9.53
N ARG A 191 -1.32 5.32 -8.57
CA ARG A 191 -1.23 3.92 -8.14
C ARG A 191 -2.59 3.27 -8.24
N ARG A 192 -2.75 2.40 -9.22
CA ARG A 192 -3.98 1.63 -9.44
C ARG A 192 -3.89 0.28 -8.76
N ARG A 193 -4.91 -0.06 -7.96
CA ARG A 193 -5.01 -1.32 -7.24
C ARG A 193 -6.43 -1.86 -7.29
N VAL A 194 -6.54 -3.17 -7.41
CA VAL A 194 -7.81 -3.88 -7.28
C VAL A 194 -8.07 -4.09 -5.80
N PHE A 195 -9.23 -3.67 -5.35
CA PHE A 195 -9.77 -4.03 -4.04
C PHE A 195 -10.93 -4.97 -4.26
N LEU A 196 -10.84 -6.16 -3.70
CA LEU A 196 -11.87 -7.19 -3.69
C LEU A 196 -12.40 -7.29 -2.26
N ILE A 197 -13.70 -7.10 -2.11
CA ILE A 197 -14.40 -7.12 -0.82
C ILE A 197 -15.29 -8.35 -0.80
N GLY A 198 -15.12 -9.20 0.22
CA GLY A 198 -16.01 -10.30 0.51
C GLY A 198 -16.89 -9.98 1.72
N HIS A 199 -18.16 -10.22 1.62
CA HIS A 199 -19.10 -10.13 2.75
C HIS A 199 -19.73 -11.50 3.00
N LEU A 200 -19.70 -11.98 4.24
CA LEU A 200 -20.22 -13.29 4.62
C LEU A 200 -21.75 -13.31 4.38
N ARG A 201 -22.20 -14.23 3.51
CA ARG A 201 -23.59 -14.26 2.99
C ARG A 201 -24.65 -14.38 4.09
N GLU A 202 -24.36 -15.14 5.14
CA GLU A 202 -25.28 -15.32 6.27
C GLU A 202 -25.52 -14.04 7.08
N CYS A 203 -24.63 -13.06 7.02
CA CYS A 203 -24.80 -11.78 7.69
C CYS A 203 -25.70 -10.80 6.91
N GLY A 204 -26.36 -11.27 5.85
CA GLY A 204 -27.24 -10.47 4.98
C GLY A 204 -26.49 -9.80 3.84
N LYS A 205 -27.22 -9.22 2.90
CA LYS A 205 -26.61 -8.58 1.72
C LYS A 205 -26.20 -7.14 2.04
N ARG A 206 -24.92 -6.85 1.94
CA ARG A 206 -24.34 -5.51 2.12
C ARG A 206 -23.31 -5.23 1.04
N ASN A 207 -23.50 -4.14 0.32
CA ASN A 207 -22.54 -3.67 -0.70
C ASN A 207 -21.95 -2.34 -0.25
N ILE A 208 -20.64 -2.18 -0.41
CA ILE A 208 -19.92 -0.94 -0.09
C ILE A 208 -19.34 -0.26 -1.34
N LEU A 209 -19.32 -0.95 -2.46
CA LEU A 209 -18.88 -0.41 -3.75
C LEU A 209 -20.08 0.06 -4.60
N PRO A 210 -19.94 1.01 -5.52
CA PRO A 210 -18.68 1.67 -5.89
C PRO A 210 -18.26 2.79 -4.92
N ILE A 211 -16.94 2.96 -4.76
CA ILE A 211 -16.35 4.11 -4.09
C ILE A 211 -16.06 5.18 -5.14
N THR A 212 -16.65 6.35 -4.99
CA THR A 212 -16.40 7.51 -5.84
C THR A 212 -15.18 8.29 -5.37
N SER A 213 -14.56 9.06 -6.28
CA SER A 213 -13.47 9.96 -5.98
C SER A 213 -13.82 10.95 -4.86
N ILE A 214 -12.93 11.10 -3.87
CA ILE A 214 -13.13 12.02 -2.73
C ILE A 214 -12.56 13.40 -3.06
N SER A 215 -11.49 13.45 -3.86
CA SER A 215 -10.86 14.71 -4.27
C SER A 215 -10.08 14.53 -5.57
N GLU A 216 -10.04 15.58 -6.38
CA GLU A 216 -9.11 15.67 -7.50
C GLU A 216 -7.86 16.45 -7.04
N SER A 217 -6.69 15.98 -7.45
CA SER A 217 -5.44 16.69 -7.21
C SER A 217 -5.45 17.99 -8.04
N THR A 218 -5.35 19.14 -7.38
CA THR A 218 -5.19 20.42 -8.06
C THR A 218 -3.74 20.57 -8.53
N TYR A 219 -3.55 20.85 -9.83
CA TYR A 219 -2.24 21.09 -10.41
C TYR A 219 -1.88 22.57 -10.29
N ASN A 220 -0.62 22.86 -9.93
CA ASN A 220 -0.10 24.23 -9.94
C ASN A 220 0.11 24.71 -11.38
N ASN A 221 0.08 26.04 -11.59
CA ASN A 221 0.41 26.64 -12.88
C ASN A 221 1.83 26.23 -13.31
N ILE A 222 1.94 25.58 -14.45
CA ILE A 222 3.20 25.12 -15.03
C ILE A 222 3.68 26.15 -16.04
N ASP A 223 4.92 26.65 -15.88
CA ASP A 223 5.59 27.44 -16.93
C ASP A 223 5.95 26.49 -18.11
N LYS A 224 5.11 26.51 -19.12
CA LYS A 224 5.26 25.64 -20.30
C LYS A 224 6.50 25.96 -21.15
N ASN A 225 7.13 27.12 -20.93
CA ASN A 225 8.35 27.50 -21.62
C ASN A 225 9.60 26.83 -21.06
N LYS A 226 9.56 26.41 -19.76
CA LYS A 226 10.65 25.70 -19.08
C LYS A 226 10.39 24.20 -19.05
N ARG A 227 10.71 23.50 -20.16
CA ARG A 227 10.47 22.08 -20.33
C ARG A 227 11.72 21.31 -20.69
N ILE A 228 11.84 20.08 -20.21
CA ILE A 228 12.94 19.18 -20.54
C ILE A 228 12.43 17.96 -21.31
N LYS A 229 13.21 17.48 -22.29
CA LYS A 229 12.91 16.25 -23.03
C LYS A 229 13.37 15.04 -22.24
N VAL A 230 12.46 14.15 -21.91
CA VAL A 230 12.76 12.87 -21.24
C VAL A 230 12.51 11.76 -22.24
N LYS A 231 13.55 10.94 -22.53
CA LYS A 231 13.45 9.80 -23.44
C LYS A 231 12.28 8.88 -23.07
N SER A 232 11.43 8.59 -24.04
CA SER A 232 10.23 7.76 -23.87
C SER A 232 9.96 6.96 -25.16
N ALA A 233 9.29 5.82 -25.07
CA ALA A 233 8.91 4.99 -26.21
C ALA A 233 7.64 5.51 -26.91
N THR A 234 7.66 6.79 -27.30
CA THR A 234 6.64 7.46 -28.11
C THR A 234 7.14 7.59 -29.54
N GLU A 235 6.28 7.97 -30.49
CA GLU A 235 6.66 8.24 -31.88
C GLU A 235 7.78 9.28 -31.98
N THR A 236 7.74 10.32 -31.14
CA THR A 236 8.76 11.37 -31.07
C THR A 236 10.03 10.94 -30.33
N GLY A 237 10.02 9.77 -29.67
CA GLY A 237 11.13 9.26 -28.86
C GLY A 237 11.29 9.93 -27.49
N TYR A 238 10.47 10.92 -27.15
CA TYR A 238 10.50 11.64 -25.86
C TYR A 238 9.15 12.19 -25.44
N ASN A 239 9.04 12.57 -24.16
CA ASN A 239 7.97 13.41 -23.62
C ASN A 239 8.59 14.62 -22.91
N PHE A 240 7.81 15.69 -22.76
CA PHE A 240 8.24 16.86 -21.98
C PHE A 240 7.90 16.70 -20.50
N ALA A 241 8.85 17.07 -19.64
CA ALA A 241 8.67 17.20 -18.21
C ALA A 241 8.93 18.65 -17.77
N TYR A 242 8.30 19.05 -16.69
CA TYR A 242 8.26 20.41 -16.14
C TYR A 242 8.69 20.42 -14.68
N LEU A 243 8.85 21.62 -14.12
CA LEU A 243 9.11 21.81 -12.69
C LEU A 243 8.02 21.12 -11.86
N GLY A 244 8.41 20.34 -10.87
CA GLY A 244 7.51 19.55 -10.02
C GLY A 244 7.09 18.20 -10.57
N ASP A 245 7.39 17.90 -11.84
CA ASP A 245 7.11 16.59 -12.43
C ASP A 245 8.05 15.53 -11.84
N THR A 246 7.52 14.30 -11.74
CA THR A 246 8.35 13.15 -11.38
C THR A 246 8.79 12.38 -12.62
N ILE A 247 9.98 11.77 -12.54
CA ILE A 247 10.55 10.95 -13.61
C ILE A 247 10.91 9.59 -13.01
N ASN A 248 10.46 8.51 -13.64
CA ASN A 248 10.81 7.15 -13.24
C ASN A 248 11.94 6.60 -14.13
N PHE A 249 13.09 6.31 -13.53
CA PHE A 249 14.27 5.80 -14.19
C PHE A 249 14.51 4.29 -14.05
N ILE A 250 13.57 3.51 -13.55
CA ILE A 250 13.75 2.06 -13.28
C ILE A 250 14.23 1.28 -14.52
N GLN A 251 13.86 1.73 -15.72
CA GLN A 251 14.28 1.12 -16.99
C GLN A 251 14.62 2.23 -18.01
N PRO A 252 15.72 2.96 -17.84
CA PRO A 252 16.04 4.15 -18.64
C PRO A 252 16.19 3.86 -20.14
N ASN A 253 16.59 2.65 -20.50
CA ASN A 253 16.80 2.22 -21.88
C ASN A 253 15.65 1.41 -22.50
N SER A 254 14.52 1.26 -21.82
CA SER A 254 13.37 0.52 -22.35
C SER A 254 12.85 1.15 -23.64
N LYS A 255 12.67 0.32 -24.67
CA LYS A 255 12.10 0.71 -25.96
C LYS A 255 10.55 0.68 -25.96
N THR A 256 9.93 0.16 -24.91
CA THR A 256 8.46 -0.02 -24.82
C THR A 256 7.82 0.86 -23.75
N ARG A 257 8.59 1.39 -22.80
CA ARG A 257 8.05 2.15 -21.66
C ARG A 257 7.68 3.58 -22.07
N ARG A 258 6.40 3.93 -21.96
CA ARG A 258 5.84 5.22 -22.32
C ARG A 258 5.61 6.15 -21.13
N GLY A 259 5.07 5.67 -20.03
CA GLY A 259 4.69 6.46 -18.87
C GLY A 259 5.85 6.70 -17.89
N ARG A 260 6.89 7.47 -18.27
CA ARG A 260 8.01 7.81 -17.38
C ARG A 260 7.76 9.05 -16.56
N ILE A 261 6.99 9.99 -17.07
CA ILE A 261 6.72 11.28 -16.44
C ILE A 261 5.39 11.19 -15.69
N GLY A 262 5.41 11.62 -14.45
CA GLY A 262 4.22 11.91 -13.67
C GLY A 262 4.05 13.41 -13.56
N CYS A 263 3.05 13.97 -14.25
CA CYS A 263 2.78 15.41 -14.30
C CYS A 263 2.29 15.88 -12.93
N GLN A 264 3.19 16.43 -12.11
CA GLN A 264 2.98 16.82 -10.71
C GLN A 264 2.36 15.72 -9.81
N ILE A 265 2.40 14.48 -10.29
CA ILE A 265 1.93 13.28 -9.59
C ILE A 265 3.05 12.25 -9.63
N ALA A 266 3.33 11.58 -8.51
CA ALA A 266 4.25 10.46 -8.50
C ALA A 266 3.67 9.27 -9.30
N ASN A 267 4.52 8.59 -10.04
CA ASN A 267 4.16 7.26 -10.56
C ASN A 267 4.01 6.27 -9.41
N THR A 268 3.46 5.08 -9.66
CA THR A 268 3.38 4.02 -8.66
C THR A 268 4.73 3.81 -7.99
N LEU A 269 4.77 3.93 -6.66
CA LEU A 269 5.95 3.59 -5.88
C LEU A 269 6.20 2.09 -5.98
N ASP A 270 7.43 1.72 -6.26
CA ASP A 270 7.91 0.34 -6.27
C ASP A 270 9.01 0.13 -5.22
N THR A 271 9.50 -1.08 -5.10
CA THR A 271 10.50 -1.44 -4.08
C THR A 271 11.91 -0.93 -4.37
N HIS A 272 12.20 -0.46 -5.60
CA HIS A 272 13.51 0.05 -6.01
C HIS A 272 13.60 1.57 -5.93
N MET A 273 12.42 2.25 -5.97
CA MET A 273 12.27 3.70 -5.83
C MET A 273 13.18 4.54 -6.74
N GLU A 274 13.22 4.20 -8.00
CA GLU A 274 13.92 4.98 -9.02
C GLU A 274 13.06 6.15 -9.55
N GLN A 275 12.36 6.84 -8.64
CA GLN A 275 11.59 8.03 -8.96
C GLN A 275 12.30 9.29 -8.47
N TYR A 276 12.38 10.24 -9.38
CA TYR A 276 13.05 11.53 -9.19
C TYR A 276 12.08 12.65 -9.46
N VAL A 277 12.28 13.79 -8.81
CA VAL A 277 11.49 14.99 -8.99
C VAL A 277 12.36 16.14 -9.49
N ILE A 278 11.83 16.92 -10.44
CA ILE A 278 12.47 18.15 -10.92
C ILE A 278 12.20 19.25 -9.91
N THR A 279 13.22 19.68 -9.18
CA THR A 279 13.07 20.66 -8.10
C THR A 279 13.46 22.07 -8.49
N SER A 280 14.21 22.24 -9.58
CA SER A 280 14.58 23.57 -10.09
C SER A 280 14.86 23.52 -11.59
N ILE A 281 14.46 24.59 -12.31
CA ILE A 281 14.91 24.94 -13.66
C ILE A 281 15.25 26.42 -13.63
N SER A 282 16.54 26.78 -13.62
CA SER A 282 17.03 28.15 -13.43
C SER A 282 18.16 28.50 -14.38
N ASN A 283 18.38 29.78 -14.65
CA ASN A 283 19.46 30.26 -15.52
C ASN A 283 20.83 30.23 -14.83
N THR A 284 20.87 29.99 -13.52
CA THR A 284 22.10 29.85 -12.74
C THR A 284 22.11 28.53 -12.00
N PRO A 285 23.27 27.86 -11.86
CA PRO A 285 23.36 26.63 -11.08
C PRO A 285 23.12 26.93 -9.59
N LYS A 286 22.31 26.10 -8.93
CA LYS A 286 22.04 26.17 -7.50
C LYS A 286 22.90 25.21 -6.69
N THR A 287 23.28 24.11 -7.34
CA THR A 287 24.11 23.05 -6.74
C THR A 287 25.15 22.57 -7.74
N LYS A 288 26.22 21.92 -7.24
CA LYS A 288 27.25 21.28 -8.09
C LYS A 288 26.73 20.07 -8.89
N PHE A 289 25.50 19.62 -8.62
CA PHE A 289 24.88 18.49 -9.29
C PHE A 289 23.84 18.90 -10.33
N ASP A 290 23.67 20.23 -10.56
CA ASP A 290 22.74 20.73 -11.55
C ASP A 290 23.22 20.39 -12.95
N LEU A 291 22.30 19.90 -13.78
CA LEU A 291 22.58 19.48 -15.14
C LEU A 291 22.36 20.67 -16.11
N PRO A 292 23.37 21.07 -16.89
CA PRO A 292 23.17 22.08 -17.94
C PRO A 292 22.24 21.52 -19.03
N TYR A 293 21.26 22.34 -19.45
CA TYR A 293 20.30 21.94 -20.46
C TYR A 293 19.85 23.15 -21.31
N TRP A 294 19.86 23.00 -22.64
CA TRP A 294 19.46 24.06 -23.55
C TRP A 294 17.97 23.99 -23.88
N ILE A 295 17.27 25.11 -23.67
CA ILE A 295 15.86 25.29 -24.06
C ILE A 295 15.84 26.53 -24.96
N ASP A 296 15.43 26.36 -26.22
CA ASP A 296 15.26 27.45 -27.19
C ASP A 296 16.45 28.43 -27.20
N ASN A 297 17.68 27.91 -27.35
CA ASN A 297 18.95 28.64 -27.35
C ASN A 297 19.33 29.34 -26.01
N THR A 298 18.60 29.10 -24.93
CA THR A 298 18.91 29.60 -23.60
C THR A 298 19.42 28.45 -22.71
N LEU A 299 20.55 28.67 -22.02
CA LEU A 299 21.09 27.71 -21.07
C LEU A 299 20.35 27.76 -19.75
N TYR A 300 19.86 26.62 -19.33
CA TYR A 300 19.28 26.41 -18.00
C TYR A 300 20.05 25.36 -17.23
N TYR A 301 19.92 25.37 -15.92
CA TYR A 301 20.44 24.39 -14.99
C TYR A 301 19.28 23.68 -14.31
N ILE A 302 19.24 22.35 -14.42
CA ILE A 302 18.15 21.52 -13.92
C ILE A 302 18.61 20.75 -12.70
N THR A 303 17.89 20.93 -11.59
CA THR A 303 18.07 20.12 -10.40
C THR A 303 17.06 18.99 -10.39
N ILE A 304 17.53 17.74 -10.40
CA ILE A 304 16.72 16.53 -10.29
C ILE A 304 17.23 15.76 -9.07
N ARG A 305 16.32 15.37 -8.17
CA ARG A 305 16.67 14.55 -7.03
C ARG A 305 15.71 13.37 -6.85
N ARG A 306 16.19 12.30 -6.24
CA ARG A 306 15.36 11.17 -5.84
C ARG A 306 14.33 11.61 -4.80
N LEU A 307 13.13 11.01 -4.83
CA LEU A 307 12.17 11.14 -3.74
C LEU A 307 12.77 10.54 -2.47
N THR A 308 12.63 11.23 -1.35
CA THR A 308 13.08 10.73 -0.04
C THR A 308 12.12 9.65 0.48
N PRO A 309 12.58 8.75 1.39
CA PRO A 309 11.67 7.78 2.02
C PRO A 309 10.48 8.46 2.70
N LYS A 310 10.71 9.62 3.35
CA LYS A 310 9.65 10.39 4.01
C LYS A 310 8.57 10.88 3.04
N GLU A 311 8.97 11.38 1.87
CA GLU A 311 8.03 11.75 0.80
C GLU A 311 7.26 10.54 0.29
N CYS A 312 7.92 9.38 0.17
CA CYS A 312 7.27 8.14 -0.23
C CYS A 312 6.23 7.66 0.80
N PHE A 313 6.50 7.83 2.10
CA PHE A 313 5.52 7.55 3.16
C PHE A 313 4.29 8.43 3.02
N ARG A 314 4.47 9.74 2.84
CA ARG A 314 3.37 10.69 2.57
C ARG A 314 2.57 10.34 1.32
N LEU A 315 3.25 9.86 0.26
CA LEU A 315 2.62 9.41 -0.99
C LEU A 315 1.80 8.11 -0.84
N GLN A 316 1.88 7.42 0.29
CA GLN A 316 1.00 6.30 0.64
C GLN A 316 0.00 6.66 1.75
N GLY A 317 -0.04 7.93 2.18
CA GLY A 317 -0.95 8.42 3.21
C GLY A 317 -0.47 8.23 4.65
N PHE A 318 0.79 7.82 4.84
CA PHE A 318 1.37 7.71 6.18
C PHE A 318 1.76 9.09 6.70
N SER A 319 1.38 9.40 7.93
CA SER A 319 1.86 10.61 8.61
C SER A 319 3.34 10.51 8.98
N ASP A 320 3.98 11.66 9.18
CA ASP A 320 5.42 11.75 9.44
C ASP A 320 5.86 10.93 10.67
N ILE A 321 5.00 10.80 11.68
CA ILE A 321 5.33 10.03 12.88
C ILE A 321 5.65 8.56 12.58
N TYR A 322 4.94 7.96 11.64
CA TYR A 322 5.19 6.57 11.23
C TYR A 322 6.55 6.43 10.55
N TYR A 323 6.91 7.37 9.65
CA TYR A 323 8.23 7.40 9.06
C TYR A 323 9.33 7.54 10.12
N GLU A 324 9.20 8.51 11.03
CA GLU A 324 10.21 8.75 12.06
C GLU A 324 10.41 7.53 12.96
N ARG A 325 9.34 6.82 13.32
CA ARG A 325 9.41 5.58 14.09
C ARG A 325 10.05 4.42 13.31
N ALA A 326 9.67 4.21 12.05
CA ALA A 326 10.26 3.18 11.20
C ALA A 326 11.77 3.42 10.98
N LYS A 327 12.20 4.68 10.83
CA LYS A 327 13.60 5.08 10.69
C LYS A 327 14.47 4.76 11.90
N LEU A 328 13.89 4.60 13.09
CA LEU A 328 14.63 4.21 14.29
C LEU A 328 15.26 2.82 14.18
N VAL A 329 14.65 1.94 13.39
CA VAL A 329 15.01 0.52 13.30
C VAL A 329 15.48 0.08 11.91
N ASN A 330 15.24 0.87 10.87
CA ASN A 330 15.58 0.54 9.49
C ASN A 330 16.22 1.71 8.74
N GLY A 331 17.13 1.39 7.81
CA GLY A 331 17.72 2.35 6.88
C GLY A 331 16.87 2.55 5.63
N ASP A 332 17.23 3.54 4.83
CA ASP A 332 16.46 4.01 3.66
C ASP A 332 16.10 2.92 2.66
N VAL A 333 17.00 1.97 2.37
CA VAL A 333 16.75 0.87 1.42
C VAL A 333 15.57 0.00 1.89
N ALA A 334 15.54 -0.34 3.19
CA ALA A 334 14.44 -1.10 3.76
C ALA A 334 13.14 -0.30 3.77
N LEU A 335 13.21 1.00 4.10
CA LEU A 335 12.06 1.90 4.12
C LEU A 335 11.44 2.07 2.73
N TYR A 336 12.25 2.22 1.68
CA TYR A 336 11.76 2.25 0.30
C TYR A 336 11.04 0.95 -0.09
N LYS A 337 11.65 -0.22 0.24
CA LYS A 337 11.02 -1.52 -0.04
C LYS A 337 9.68 -1.67 0.68
N GLN A 338 9.62 -1.28 1.94
CA GLN A 338 8.42 -1.37 2.78
C GLN A 338 7.29 -0.51 2.24
N ILE A 339 7.58 0.77 1.96
CA ILE A 339 6.53 1.70 1.50
C ILE A 339 6.07 1.39 0.07
N GLY A 340 6.95 0.86 -0.79
CA GLY A 340 6.58 0.40 -2.13
C GLY A 340 5.61 -0.78 -2.11
N ASN A 341 5.74 -1.67 -1.12
CA ASN A 341 4.86 -2.81 -0.92
C ASN A 341 3.56 -2.45 -0.16
N SER A 342 3.50 -1.29 0.47
CA SER A 342 2.34 -0.92 1.29
C SER A 342 1.11 -0.56 0.47
N VAL A 343 -0.06 -0.67 1.09
CA VAL A 343 -1.34 -0.17 0.59
C VAL A 343 -1.51 1.32 0.92
N THR A 344 -2.31 2.04 0.13
CA THR A 344 -2.65 3.44 0.39
C THR A 344 -3.67 3.54 1.52
N THR A 345 -3.28 4.19 2.62
CA THR A 345 -4.10 4.25 3.85
C THR A 345 -5.44 4.98 3.64
N ASN A 346 -5.48 6.04 2.82
CA ASN A 346 -6.71 6.79 2.54
C ASN A 346 -7.79 5.95 1.85
N ILE A 347 -7.42 5.04 0.94
CA ILE A 347 -8.37 4.13 0.30
C ILE A 347 -8.92 3.15 1.34
N VAL A 348 -8.04 2.58 2.16
CA VAL A 348 -8.44 1.63 3.22
C VAL A 348 -9.35 2.29 4.24
N LYS A 349 -9.06 3.54 4.62
CA LYS A 349 -9.94 4.32 5.51
C LYS A 349 -11.34 4.47 4.92
N GLU A 350 -11.45 4.82 3.64
CA GLU A 350 -12.76 4.96 2.99
C GLU A 350 -13.53 3.63 2.95
N ILE A 351 -12.85 2.51 2.66
CA ILE A 351 -13.43 1.17 2.74
C ILE A 351 -13.96 0.90 4.16
N GLY A 352 -13.14 1.16 5.19
CA GLY A 352 -13.51 0.97 6.60
C GLY A 352 -14.72 1.81 7.01
N LEU A 353 -14.77 3.09 6.61
CA LEU A 353 -15.90 3.98 6.88
C LEU A 353 -17.19 3.45 6.24
N ARG A 354 -17.13 2.93 5.02
CA ARG A 354 -18.30 2.35 4.35
C ARG A 354 -18.78 1.08 5.03
N ILE A 355 -17.86 0.18 5.42
CA ILE A 355 -18.21 -1.00 6.22
C ILE A 355 -18.93 -0.56 7.52
N ILE A 356 -18.38 0.37 8.30
CA ILE A 356 -18.99 0.86 9.54
C ILE A 356 -20.38 1.45 9.29
N ASN A 357 -20.57 2.15 8.18
CA ASN A 357 -21.86 2.76 7.86
C ASN A 357 -22.96 1.73 7.58
N THR A 358 -22.62 0.54 7.02
CA THR A 358 -23.63 -0.52 6.83
C THR A 358 -24.25 -0.99 8.15
N TYR A 359 -23.48 -1.00 9.24
CA TYR A 359 -24.00 -1.35 10.58
C TYR A 359 -24.87 -0.24 11.19
N LYS A 360 -24.57 1.04 10.90
CA LYS A 360 -25.41 2.16 11.37
C LYS A 360 -26.77 2.18 10.69
N GLU A 361 -26.82 1.89 9.40
CA GLU A 361 -28.08 1.85 8.62
C GLU A 361 -29.01 0.75 9.11
N GLN A 362 -28.48 -0.43 9.47
CA GLN A 362 -29.29 -1.51 10.05
C GLN A 362 -29.89 -1.13 11.40
N ASN A 363 -29.09 -0.53 12.30
CA ASN A 363 -29.62 -0.12 13.62
C ASN A 363 -30.71 0.94 13.50
N ASN A 364 -30.56 1.89 12.57
CA ASN A 364 -31.60 2.90 12.32
C ASN A 364 -32.86 2.32 11.63
N GLY A 365 -32.73 1.23 10.88
CA GLY A 365 -33.86 0.51 10.28
C GLY A 365 -34.66 -0.28 11.31
N MET A 366 -34.00 -0.89 12.31
CA MET A 366 -34.65 -1.63 13.40
C MET A 366 -35.39 -0.72 14.42
N GLU A 367 -34.94 0.54 14.59
CA GLU A 367 -35.62 1.52 15.45
C GLU A 367 -36.90 2.12 14.78
N ARG A 368 -37.09 1.91 13.49
CA ARG A 368 -38.25 2.42 12.71
C ARG A 368 -39.28 1.35 12.34
N SER A 369 -39.03 0.09 12.63
CA SER A 369 -39.93 -1.06 12.47
C SER A 369 -40.53 -1.48 13.81
#